data_6b227d7cb467e2bfca3a670c1e293a50
#
_entry.id   6b227d7cb467e2bfca3a670c1e293a50
#
_cell.length_a   1.000
_cell.length_b   1.000
_cell.length_c   1.000
_cell.angle_alpha   90.00
_cell.angle_beta   90.00
_cell.angle_gamma   90.00
#
_symmetry.space_group_name_H-M   'P 1'
#
loop_
_entity.id
_entity.type
_entity.pdbx_description
1 polymer ?
#
loop_
_entity_poly.entity_id
_entity_poly.type
_entity_poly.pdbx_seq_one_letter_code
_entity_poly.pdbx_strand_id
1 'polypeptide(L)'
;NCYGSHLRHQTFAGEAIAQAKAAGKPAISATFDPHPVRFFAPDAPWFRLTTLDQRQRLFEAAGADAMLVFEFDASLANTTAEDFIVALLVERLGLSGVITGEDFTFGKGRGGNVDVLRDLGAAHGLRATTMGPVKDEGGVISSSRIRDALKAGDCATATRLLTRPFTVEGVVQHGDKNGRLLGFPTANLAPDPHALVPAFGIYAGEALGHRVAASIGVNPHYGGSERRIEAFLLDFTGDLYGDRLRLELWERLREERAFASEDDLVAQIAADVEAAQA
;
A
#
# COMPACT_ATOMS: atom_id res chain seq x y z
N ASN A 1 5.75 -8.13 7.67
CA ASN A 1 4.53 -7.67 7.01
C ASN A 1 4.86 -6.62 5.95
N CYS A 2 4.86 -7.02 4.68
CA CYS A 2 5.30 -6.20 3.55
C CYS A 2 4.18 -5.30 2.99
N TYR A 3 3.44 -4.59 3.83
CA TYR A 3 2.25 -3.82 3.42
C TYR A 3 2.54 -2.57 2.58
N GLY A 4 3.76 -2.06 2.55
CA GLY A 4 4.10 -0.85 1.82
C GLY A 4 5.08 -1.05 0.66
N SER A 5 5.74 -2.21 0.56
CA SER A 5 6.88 -2.42 -0.35
C SER A 5 7.84 -1.21 -0.38
N HIS A 6 8.08 -0.62 0.80
CA HIS A 6 9.02 0.48 0.99
C HIS A 6 10.48 -0.02 0.98
N LEU A 7 11.44 0.89 1.02
CA LEU A 7 12.87 0.60 0.87
C LEU A 7 13.35 -0.57 1.75
N ARG A 8 12.91 -0.67 3.02
CA ARG A 8 13.23 -1.80 3.90
C ARG A 8 12.76 -3.14 3.31
N HIS A 9 11.55 -3.19 2.74
CA HIS A 9 11.02 -4.42 2.13
C HIS A 9 11.74 -4.77 0.83
N GLN A 10 12.13 -3.77 0.04
CA GLN A 10 12.91 -3.98 -1.17
C GLN A 10 14.30 -4.54 -0.84
N THR A 11 14.94 -4.04 0.22
CA THR A 11 16.21 -4.59 0.72
C THR A 11 16.06 -6.04 1.16
N PHE A 12 14.99 -6.38 1.89
CA PHE A 12 14.71 -7.76 2.31
C PHE A 12 14.42 -8.68 1.13
N ALA A 13 13.61 -8.22 0.16
CA ALA A 13 13.32 -8.96 -1.06
C ALA A 13 14.60 -9.20 -1.88
N GLY A 14 15.44 -8.19 -2.06
CA GLY A 14 16.72 -8.30 -2.77
C GLY A 14 17.64 -9.35 -2.14
N GLU A 15 17.78 -9.37 -0.83
CA GLU A 15 18.57 -10.36 -0.12
C GLU A 15 17.97 -11.77 -0.25
N ALA A 16 16.63 -11.90 -0.12
CA ALA A 16 15.94 -13.18 -0.30
C ALA A 16 16.12 -13.73 -1.70
N ILE A 17 16.01 -12.89 -2.73
CA ILE A 17 16.20 -13.26 -4.13
C ILE A 17 17.65 -13.69 -4.37
N ALA A 18 18.64 -12.96 -3.83
CA ALA A 18 20.05 -13.31 -3.98
C ALA A 18 20.36 -14.66 -3.34
N GLN A 19 19.90 -14.92 -2.11
CA GLN A 19 20.08 -16.21 -1.44
C GLN A 19 19.36 -17.35 -2.17
N ALA A 20 18.13 -17.13 -2.64
CA ALA A 20 17.37 -18.15 -3.37
C ALA A 20 18.07 -18.52 -4.69
N LYS A 21 18.52 -17.52 -5.47
CA LYS A 21 19.29 -17.75 -6.70
C LYS A 21 20.58 -18.53 -6.45
N ALA A 22 21.32 -18.18 -5.41
CA ALA A 22 22.54 -18.89 -5.03
C ALA A 22 22.27 -20.35 -4.64
N ALA A 23 21.09 -20.65 -4.10
CA ALA A 23 20.65 -21.98 -3.75
C ALA A 23 19.92 -22.74 -4.89
N GLY A 24 19.72 -22.12 -6.06
CA GLY A 24 18.94 -22.70 -7.16
C GLY A 24 17.46 -22.93 -6.82
N LYS A 25 16.88 -22.07 -5.96
CA LYS A 25 15.52 -22.19 -5.46
C LYS A 25 14.69 -20.95 -5.78
N PRO A 26 13.35 -21.06 -5.83
CA PRO A 26 12.48 -19.90 -6.02
C PRO A 26 12.51 -18.98 -4.80
N ALA A 27 12.42 -17.67 -5.05
CA ALA A 27 12.24 -16.63 -4.03
C ALA A 27 10.75 -16.31 -3.87
N ILE A 28 10.22 -16.49 -2.66
CA ILE A 28 8.80 -16.27 -2.36
C ILE A 28 8.68 -15.13 -1.34
N SER A 29 7.88 -14.12 -1.69
CA SER A 29 7.50 -13.09 -0.73
C SER A 29 6.24 -13.51 0.02
N ALA A 30 6.25 -13.45 1.35
CA ALA A 30 5.13 -13.85 2.19
C ALA A 30 4.43 -12.66 2.83
N THR A 31 3.09 -12.72 2.89
CA THR A 31 2.25 -11.71 3.55
C THR A 31 1.07 -12.37 4.24
N PHE A 32 0.40 -11.61 5.13
CA PHE A 32 -0.83 -12.04 5.79
C PHE A 32 -2.02 -11.22 5.27
N ASP A 33 -3.15 -11.87 5.03
CA ASP A 33 -4.41 -11.20 4.76
C ASP A 33 -5.57 -11.97 5.42
N PRO A 34 -6.42 -11.31 6.25
CA PRO A 34 -6.27 -9.94 6.73
C PRO A 34 -4.98 -9.72 7.55
N HIS A 35 -4.61 -8.46 7.73
CA HIS A 35 -3.48 -8.10 8.61
C HIS A 35 -3.76 -8.57 10.05
N PRO A 36 -2.80 -9.16 10.77
CA PRO A 36 -3.01 -9.63 12.15
C PRO A 36 -3.69 -8.61 13.07
N VAL A 37 -3.34 -7.32 12.95
CA VAL A 37 -4.01 -6.25 13.70
C VAL A 37 -5.51 -6.22 13.45
N ARG A 38 -5.96 -6.48 12.21
CA ARG A 38 -7.40 -6.50 11.87
C ARG A 38 -8.14 -7.68 12.50
N PHE A 39 -7.46 -8.80 12.65
CA PHE A 39 -8.03 -9.96 13.32
C PHE A 39 -8.24 -9.69 14.82
N PHE A 40 -7.26 -9.07 15.48
CA PHE A 40 -7.34 -8.79 16.92
C PHE A 40 -8.09 -7.48 17.24
N ALA A 41 -8.18 -6.54 16.33
CA ALA A 41 -8.84 -5.25 16.47
C ALA A 41 -9.67 -4.94 15.22
N PRO A 42 -10.85 -5.58 15.03
CA PRO A 42 -11.65 -5.44 13.81
C PRO A 42 -12.15 -4.00 13.58
N ASP A 43 -12.31 -3.21 14.63
CA ASP A 43 -12.75 -1.82 14.55
C ASP A 43 -11.60 -0.82 14.30
N ALA A 44 -10.34 -1.28 14.22
CA ALA A 44 -9.24 -0.39 13.91
C ALA A 44 -9.44 0.29 12.54
N PRO A 45 -9.08 1.57 12.37
CA PRO A 45 -9.18 2.24 11.08
C PRO A 45 -8.45 1.48 9.97
N TRP A 46 -8.93 1.57 8.75
CA TRP A 46 -8.25 0.98 7.60
C TRP A 46 -6.91 1.66 7.36
N PHE A 47 -5.88 0.85 7.11
CA PHE A 47 -4.49 1.33 7.06
C PHE A 47 -3.64 0.64 5.99
N ARG A 48 -4.27 -0.08 5.04
CA ARG A 48 -3.57 -0.83 4.00
C ARG A 48 -2.91 0.14 3.01
N LEU A 49 -1.59 0.05 2.88
CA LEU A 49 -0.83 0.89 1.93
C LEU A 49 -0.85 0.35 0.50
N THR A 50 -1.08 -0.95 0.34
CA THR A 50 -1.18 -1.63 -0.97
C THR A 50 -2.27 -2.69 -0.91
N THR A 51 -3.03 -2.86 -1.97
CA THR A 51 -3.90 -4.03 -2.17
C THR A 51 -3.04 -5.29 -2.37
N LEU A 52 -3.64 -6.48 -2.39
CA LEU A 52 -2.90 -7.71 -2.70
C LEU A 52 -2.35 -7.67 -4.14
N ASP A 53 -3.15 -7.23 -5.12
CA ASP A 53 -2.74 -7.10 -6.51
C ASP A 53 -1.56 -6.13 -6.68
N GLN A 54 -1.61 -4.96 -6.03
CA GLN A 54 -0.49 -4.01 -6.04
C GLN A 54 0.77 -4.62 -5.43
N ARG A 55 0.62 -5.36 -4.34
CA ARG A 55 1.72 -6.00 -3.65
C ARG A 55 2.36 -7.09 -4.49
N GLN A 56 1.54 -7.91 -5.16
CA GLN A 56 2.01 -8.93 -6.09
C GLN A 56 2.85 -8.32 -7.20
N ARG A 57 2.34 -7.28 -7.88
CA ARG A 57 3.10 -6.57 -8.93
C ARG A 57 4.42 -5.99 -8.43
N LEU A 58 4.43 -5.45 -7.21
CA LEU A 58 5.64 -4.88 -6.61
C LEU A 58 6.68 -5.95 -6.26
N PHE A 59 6.25 -7.13 -5.81
CA PHE A 59 7.16 -8.25 -5.55
C PHE A 59 7.68 -8.87 -6.83
N GLU A 60 6.84 -9.02 -7.85
CA GLU A 60 7.23 -9.48 -9.17
C GLU A 60 8.27 -8.53 -9.80
N ALA A 61 8.01 -7.22 -9.76
CA ALA A 61 8.97 -6.21 -10.23
C ALA A 61 10.29 -6.22 -9.45
N ALA A 62 10.28 -6.62 -8.17
CA ALA A 62 11.49 -6.83 -7.38
C ALA A 62 12.21 -8.14 -7.71
N GLY A 63 11.62 -9.02 -8.52
CA GLY A 63 12.19 -10.30 -8.96
C GLY A 63 11.82 -11.50 -8.09
N ALA A 64 10.78 -11.42 -7.27
CA ALA A 64 10.22 -12.58 -6.57
C ALA A 64 9.46 -13.47 -7.56
N ASP A 65 9.61 -14.78 -7.42
CA ASP A 65 8.97 -15.78 -8.29
C ASP A 65 7.50 -16.03 -7.93
N ALA A 66 7.12 -15.76 -6.66
CA ALA A 66 5.75 -15.91 -6.19
C ALA A 66 5.47 -15.03 -4.96
N MET A 67 4.17 -14.79 -4.70
CA MET A 67 3.67 -14.22 -3.45
C MET A 67 2.82 -15.26 -2.72
N LEU A 68 3.20 -15.57 -1.48
CA LEU A 68 2.43 -16.41 -0.58
C LEU A 68 1.56 -15.53 0.33
N VAL A 69 0.27 -15.77 0.32
CA VAL A 69 -0.67 -15.09 1.22
C VAL A 69 -1.12 -16.07 2.29
N PHE A 70 -0.75 -15.81 3.53
CA PHE A 70 -1.30 -16.54 4.67
C PHE A 70 -2.65 -15.92 5.04
N GLU A 71 -3.71 -16.71 5.02
CA GLU A 71 -4.97 -16.30 5.63
C GLU A 71 -4.79 -16.23 7.15
N PHE A 72 -4.93 -15.02 7.71
CA PHE A 72 -4.78 -14.83 9.15
C PHE A 72 -6.12 -15.00 9.84
N ASP A 73 -6.40 -16.22 10.22
CA ASP A 73 -7.62 -16.67 10.88
C ASP A 73 -7.36 -17.13 12.33
N ALA A 74 -8.40 -17.65 12.97
CA ALA A 74 -8.30 -18.19 14.32
C ALA A 74 -7.38 -19.41 14.42
N SER A 75 -7.25 -20.21 13.36
CA SER A 75 -6.35 -21.36 13.31
C SER A 75 -4.90 -20.88 13.35
N LEU A 76 -4.54 -19.97 12.46
CA LEU A 76 -3.18 -19.44 12.40
C LEU A 76 -2.83 -18.62 13.66
N ALA A 77 -3.79 -17.86 14.21
CA ALA A 77 -3.60 -17.09 15.44
C ALA A 77 -3.33 -17.98 16.68
N ASN A 78 -3.83 -19.22 16.68
CA ASN A 78 -3.61 -20.20 17.75
C ASN A 78 -2.45 -21.18 17.48
N THR A 79 -1.82 -21.13 16.30
CA THR A 79 -0.66 -21.95 15.97
C THR A 79 0.52 -21.62 16.89
N THR A 80 1.13 -22.62 17.50
CA THR A 80 2.31 -22.41 18.36
C THR A 80 3.51 -21.92 17.55
N ALA A 81 4.54 -21.38 18.20
CA ALA A 81 5.77 -21.01 17.51
C ALA A 81 6.45 -22.21 16.87
N GLU A 82 6.45 -23.35 17.52
CA GLU A 82 6.99 -24.61 17.02
C GLU A 82 6.22 -25.11 15.80
N ASP A 83 4.89 -25.22 15.86
CA ASP A 83 4.06 -25.66 14.73
C ASP A 83 4.17 -24.70 13.54
N PHE A 84 4.30 -23.40 13.79
CA PHE A 84 4.52 -22.43 12.73
C PHE A 84 5.84 -22.71 11.99
N ILE A 85 6.91 -23.03 12.70
CA ILE A 85 8.22 -23.33 12.08
C ILE A 85 8.19 -24.72 11.44
N VAL A 86 7.90 -25.76 12.23
CA VAL A 86 8.07 -27.14 11.82
C VAL A 86 6.95 -27.56 10.86
N ALA A 87 5.71 -27.56 11.33
CA ALA A 87 4.60 -28.07 10.55
C ALA A 87 4.28 -27.17 9.34
N LEU A 88 4.35 -25.84 9.48
CA LEU A 88 3.96 -24.93 8.39
C LEU A 88 5.13 -24.59 7.48
N LEU A 89 6.25 -24.04 7.99
CA LEU A 89 7.33 -23.55 7.12
C LEU A 89 8.16 -24.72 6.56
N VAL A 90 8.49 -25.72 7.37
CA VAL A 90 9.36 -26.83 6.96
C VAL A 90 8.56 -27.92 6.25
N GLU A 91 7.60 -28.56 6.92
CA GLU A 91 6.94 -29.75 6.41
C GLU A 91 5.93 -29.43 5.28
N ARG A 92 5.05 -28.44 5.51
CA ARG A 92 4.00 -28.13 4.53
C ARG A 92 4.50 -27.30 3.35
N LEU A 93 5.36 -26.30 3.60
CA LEU A 93 5.85 -25.39 2.56
C LEU A 93 7.22 -25.79 1.99
N GLY A 94 7.96 -26.68 2.65
CA GLY A 94 9.25 -27.16 2.17
C GLY A 94 10.30 -26.05 2.07
N LEU A 95 10.21 -25.00 2.90
CA LEU A 95 11.15 -23.91 2.86
C LEU A 95 12.52 -24.33 3.33
N SER A 96 13.56 -23.88 2.64
CA SER A 96 14.97 -24.09 3.04
C SER A 96 15.58 -22.86 3.69
N GLY A 97 14.94 -21.72 3.57
CA GLY A 97 15.40 -20.47 4.16
C GLY A 97 14.27 -19.48 4.35
N VAL A 98 14.43 -18.60 5.31
CA VAL A 98 13.49 -17.51 5.61
C VAL A 98 14.27 -16.26 5.99
N ILE A 99 13.84 -15.10 5.50
CA ILE A 99 14.40 -13.80 5.86
C ILE A 99 13.34 -12.97 6.57
N THR A 100 13.67 -12.43 7.73
CA THR A 100 12.78 -11.59 8.53
C THR A 100 13.48 -10.35 9.05
N GLY A 101 12.71 -9.37 9.53
CA GLY A 101 13.25 -8.31 10.37
C GLY A 101 13.58 -8.81 11.77
N GLU A 102 14.50 -8.15 12.45
CA GLU A 102 14.89 -8.46 13.83
C GLU A 102 13.75 -8.31 14.85
N ASP A 103 12.71 -7.54 14.49
CA ASP A 103 11.50 -7.30 15.27
C ASP A 103 10.37 -8.31 14.98
N PHE A 104 10.66 -9.37 14.22
CA PHE A 104 9.66 -10.35 13.84
C PHE A 104 9.26 -11.23 15.02
N THR A 105 7.96 -11.26 15.30
CA THR A 105 7.35 -12.14 16.29
C THR A 105 6.19 -12.91 15.66
N PHE A 106 5.98 -14.16 16.08
CA PHE A 106 4.98 -15.07 15.52
C PHE A 106 4.50 -16.08 16.55
N GLY A 107 3.56 -16.90 16.12
CA GLY A 107 2.96 -17.92 16.97
C GLY A 107 2.00 -17.35 18.01
N LYS A 108 1.23 -18.24 18.63
CA LYS A 108 0.24 -17.91 19.66
C LYS A 108 0.84 -17.05 20.77
N GLY A 109 0.21 -15.94 21.09
CA GLY A 109 0.67 -15.02 22.13
C GLY A 109 2.05 -14.39 21.83
N ARG A 110 2.52 -14.38 20.57
CA ARG A 110 3.88 -13.95 20.19
C ARG A 110 4.97 -14.79 20.88
N GLY A 111 4.73 -16.09 21.09
CA GLY A 111 5.67 -16.99 21.73
C GLY A 111 6.94 -17.28 20.94
N GLY A 112 6.99 -16.94 19.64
CA GLY A 112 8.14 -17.04 18.76
C GLY A 112 8.78 -15.70 18.45
N ASN A 113 10.09 -15.66 18.36
CA ASN A 113 10.90 -14.53 17.93
C ASN A 113 12.01 -15.02 16.98
N VAL A 114 12.90 -14.12 16.57
CA VAL A 114 13.98 -14.44 15.62
C VAL A 114 14.98 -15.47 16.15
N ASP A 115 15.20 -15.55 17.46
CA ASP A 115 16.09 -16.54 18.06
C ASP A 115 15.46 -17.93 18.02
N VAL A 116 14.19 -18.05 18.42
CA VAL A 116 13.40 -19.30 18.29
C VAL A 116 13.35 -19.76 16.82
N LEU A 117 13.13 -18.82 15.88
CA LEU A 117 13.11 -19.13 14.45
C LEU A 117 14.45 -19.67 13.96
N ARG A 118 15.56 -19.08 14.39
CA ARG A 118 16.91 -19.51 14.03
C ARG A 118 17.24 -20.87 14.60
N ASP A 119 17.06 -21.04 15.91
CA ASP A 119 17.53 -22.22 16.64
C ASP A 119 16.69 -23.46 16.27
N LEU A 120 15.36 -23.34 16.32
CA LEU A 120 14.46 -24.42 15.95
C LEU A 120 14.47 -24.68 14.43
N GLY A 121 14.55 -23.62 13.62
CA GLY A 121 14.68 -23.73 12.17
C GLY A 121 15.93 -24.51 11.77
N ALA A 122 17.08 -24.20 12.37
CA ALA A 122 18.34 -24.90 12.10
C ALA A 122 18.25 -26.40 12.42
N ALA A 123 17.57 -26.77 13.51
CA ALA A 123 17.35 -28.17 13.87
C ALA A 123 16.54 -28.96 12.85
N HIS A 124 15.73 -28.26 12.02
CA HIS A 124 14.88 -28.83 10.98
C HIS A 124 15.33 -28.46 9.55
N GLY A 125 16.57 -28.00 9.36
CA GLY A 125 17.13 -27.67 8.05
C GLY A 125 16.61 -26.38 7.40
N LEU A 126 15.94 -25.52 8.18
CA LEU A 126 15.49 -24.20 7.75
C LEU A 126 16.52 -23.14 8.17
N ARG A 127 17.13 -22.46 7.22
CA ARG A 127 18.04 -21.34 7.46
C ARG A 127 17.27 -20.07 7.74
N ALA A 128 17.41 -19.47 8.92
CA ALA A 128 16.84 -18.16 9.22
C ALA A 128 17.90 -17.06 9.14
N THR A 129 17.62 -16.02 8.36
CA THR A 129 18.43 -14.81 8.24
C THR A 129 17.64 -13.62 8.79
N THR A 130 18.26 -12.85 9.67
CA THR A 130 17.64 -11.67 10.27
C THR A 130 18.29 -10.42 9.74
N MET A 131 17.48 -9.43 9.38
CA MET A 131 17.94 -8.13 8.89
C MET A 131 17.51 -7.01 9.82
N GLY A 132 18.45 -6.12 10.11
CA GLY A 132 18.22 -4.92 10.91
C GLY A 132 17.30 -3.90 10.24
N PRO A 133 16.92 -2.85 10.96
CA PRO A 133 16.11 -1.78 10.42
C PRO A 133 16.89 -0.94 9.41
N VAL A 134 16.27 -0.63 8.29
CA VAL A 134 16.78 0.39 7.36
C VAL A 134 16.39 1.76 7.91
N LYS A 135 17.32 2.69 7.92
CA LYS A 135 17.13 4.05 8.45
C LYS A 135 17.45 5.09 7.37
N ASP A 136 16.79 6.23 7.47
CA ASP A 136 17.14 7.48 6.81
C ASP A 136 17.42 8.58 7.87
N GLU A 137 17.58 9.83 7.46
CA GLU A 137 17.80 10.96 8.37
C GLU A 137 16.66 11.16 9.38
N GLY A 138 15.44 10.76 9.04
CA GLY A 138 14.26 10.81 9.91
C GLY A 138 14.08 9.59 10.81
N GLY A 139 15.01 8.62 10.81
CA GLY A 139 14.97 7.41 11.63
C GLY A 139 14.57 6.15 10.87
N VAL A 140 13.98 5.15 11.55
CA VAL A 140 13.62 3.85 10.95
C VAL A 140 12.57 4.03 9.87
N ILE A 141 12.84 3.50 8.67
CA ILE A 141 11.87 3.43 7.57
C ILE A 141 10.83 2.36 7.91
N SER A 142 9.57 2.78 8.05
CA SER A 142 8.47 1.91 8.46
C SER A 142 7.16 2.27 7.77
N SER A 143 6.26 1.30 7.69
CA SER A 143 4.90 1.54 7.18
C SER A 143 4.12 2.56 8.03
N SER A 144 4.43 2.70 9.32
CA SER A 144 3.81 3.71 10.18
C SER A 144 4.18 5.12 9.75
N ARG A 145 5.47 5.42 9.55
CA ARG A 145 5.92 6.72 9.04
C ARG A 145 5.30 7.09 7.70
N ILE A 146 5.16 6.10 6.80
CA ILE A 146 4.51 6.34 5.50
C ILE A 146 3.03 6.70 5.69
N ARG A 147 2.32 6.00 6.58
CA ARG A 147 0.92 6.33 6.88
C ARG A 147 0.77 7.71 7.49
N ASP A 148 1.66 8.08 8.38
CA ASP A 148 1.63 9.39 9.04
C ASP A 148 1.90 10.51 8.02
N ALA A 149 2.86 10.33 7.10
CA ALA A 149 3.10 11.25 5.99
C ALA A 149 1.87 11.40 5.08
N LEU A 150 1.25 10.30 4.66
CA LEU A 150 0.05 10.33 3.82
C LEU A 150 -1.16 10.98 4.53
N LYS A 151 -1.34 10.73 5.82
CA LYS A 151 -2.39 11.38 6.63
C LYS A 151 -2.16 12.88 6.81
N ALA A 152 -0.91 13.32 6.78
CA ALA A 152 -0.53 14.73 6.80
C ALA A 152 -0.59 15.38 5.40
N GLY A 153 -0.74 14.59 4.32
CA GLY A 153 -0.66 15.07 2.95
C GLY A 153 0.78 15.28 2.44
N ASP A 154 1.77 14.78 3.16
CA ASP A 154 3.19 14.87 2.78
C ASP A 154 3.54 13.75 1.78
N CYS A 155 3.20 14.00 0.50
CA CYS A 155 3.49 13.07 -0.59
C CYS A 155 5.00 12.94 -0.83
N ALA A 156 5.78 13.98 -0.61
CA ALA A 156 7.24 13.95 -0.84
C ALA A 156 7.91 12.96 0.12
N THR A 157 7.61 13.04 1.41
CA THR A 157 8.12 12.06 2.40
C THR A 157 7.59 10.65 2.11
N ALA A 158 6.30 10.49 1.77
CA ALA A 158 5.75 9.19 1.42
C ALA A 158 6.47 8.57 0.21
N THR A 159 6.69 9.35 -0.87
CA THR A 159 7.40 8.94 -2.09
C THR A 159 8.85 8.53 -1.79
N ARG A 160 9.57 9.32 -1.01
CA ARG A 160 10.93 9.02 -0.60
C ARG A 160 11.03 7.70 0.17
N LEU A 161 10.14 7.48 1.14
CA LEU A 161 10.10 6.26 1.94
C LEU A 161 9.66 5.03 1.13
N LEU A 162 8.71 5.21 0.20
CA LEU A 162 8.23 4.16 -0.71
C LEU A 162 9.16 3.91 -1.89
N THR A 163 10.07 4.84 -2.22
CA THR A 163 10.89 4.88 -3.44
C THR A 163 10.07 4.98 -4.74
N ARG A 164 8.83 5.41 -4.63
CA ARG A 164 7.86 5.61 -5.71
C ARG A 164 6.71 6.47 -5.21
N PRO A 165 5.96 7.13 -6.10
CA PRO A 165 4.73 7.81 -5.71
C PRO A 165 3.74 6.86 -5.03
N PHE A 166 2.98 7.39 -4.08
CA PHE A 166 1.86 6.64 -3.52
C PHE A 166 0.76 6.49 -4.57
N THR A 167 0.23 5.28 -4.68
CA THR A 167 -0.72 4.94 -5.74
C THR A 167 -2.06 4.53 -5.15
N VAL A 168 -3.12 5.17 -5.59
CA VAL A 168 -4.51 4.74 -5.34
C VAL A 168 -5.02 4.03 -6.59
N GLU A 169 -5.66 2.88 -6.40
CA GLU A 169 -6.31 2.15 -7.48
C GLU A 169 -7.79 1.94 -7.16
N GLY A 170 -8.63 2.11 -8.15
CA GLY A 170 -10.06 1.89 -8.04
C GLY A 170 -10.71 1.66 -9.39
N VAL A 171 -11.94 1.17 -9.37
CA VAL A 171 -12.76 1.08 -10.57
C VAL A 171 -13.42 2.44 -10.77
N VAL A 172 -13.39 2.94 -12.01
CA VAL A 172 -14.06 4.20 -12.36
C VAL A 172 -15.57 3.98 -12.39
N GLN A 173 -16.26 4.74 -11.57
CA GLN A 173 -17.73 4.68 -11.42
C GLN A 173 -18.40 5.97 -11.93
N HIS A 174 -19.70 5.88 -12.18
CA HIS A 174 -20.50 7.06 -12.45
C HIS A 174 -20.59 7.94 -11.20
N GLY A 175 -20.26 9.23 -11.34
CA GLY A 175 -20.46 10.26 -10.32
C GLY A 175 -21.59 11.21 -10.73
N ASP A 176 -21.68 12.34 -10.03
CA ASP A 176 -22.73 13.36 -10.23
C ASP A 176 -22.57 14.15 -11.53
N LYS A 177 -21.46 13.96 -12.27
CA LYS A 177 -21.14 14.61 -13.56
C LYS A 177 -21.02 16.14 -13.50
N ASN A 178 -20.96 16.73 -12.31
CA ASN A 178 -20.85 18.17 -12.12
C ASN A 178 -19.58 18.75 -12.79
N GLY A 179 -18.44 18.07 -12.66
CA GLY A 179 -17.19 18.47 -13.31
C GLY A 179 -17.31 18.61 -14.83
N ARG A 180 -18.08 17.73 -15.49
CA ARG A 180 -18.33 17.80 -16.94
C ARG A 180 -19.08 19.08 -17.33
N LEU A 181 -20.04 19.53 -16.52
CA LEU A 181 -20.79 20.77 -16.77
C LEU A 181 -19.88 22.00 -16.63
N LEU A 182 -18.90 21.94 -15.75
CA LEU A 182 -17.91 23.00 -15.50
C LEU A 182 -16.72 22.96 -16.47
N GLY A 183 -16.68 22.01 -17.42
CA GLY A 183 -15.57 21.87 -18.37
C GLY A 183 -14.39 20.99 -17.86
N PHE A 184 -14.49 20.39 -16.68
CA PHE A 184 -13.47 19.53 -16.07
C PHE A 184 -14.04 18.13 -15.80
N PRO A 185 -14.21 17.27 -16.83
CA PRO A 185 -14.75 15.93 -16.64
C PRO A 185 -13.83 15.08 -15.78
N THR A 186 -14.33 14.56 -14.67
CA THR A 186 -13.56 13.75 -13.71
C THR A 186 -13.94 12.28 -13.77
N ALA A 187 -12.94 11.40 -13.60
CA ALA A 187 -13.12 9.99 -13.29
C ALA A 187 -13.32 9.83 -11.78
N ASN A 188 -14.44 9.22 -11.38
CA ASN A 188 -14.72 8.93 -9.98
C ASN A 188 -14.18 7.55 -9.63
N LEU A 189 -13.14 7.47 -8.80
CA LEU A 189 -12.52 6.22 -8.39
C LEU A 189 -13.18 5.68 -7.12
N ALA A 190 -13.58 4.41 -7.16
CA ALA A 190 -13.94 3.64 -5.98
C ALA A 190 -12.72 2.82 -5.55
N PRO A 191 -11.93 3.28 -4.58
CA PRO A 191 -10.77 2.54 -4.09
C PRO A 191 -11.19 1.32 -3.28
N ASP A 192 -10.24 0.38 -3.06
CA ASP A 192 -10.43 -0.71 -2.12
C ASP A 192 -10.87 -0.13 -0.75
N PRO A 193 -12.00 -0.59 -0.17
CA PRO A 193 -12.52 -0.04 1.09
C PRO A 193 -11.55 -0.20 2.26
N HIS A 194 -10.56 -1.09 2.14
CA HIS A 194 -9.55 -1.35 3.15
C HIS A 194 -8.26 -0.55 2.91
N ALA A 195 -8.16 0.17 1.80
CA ALA A 195 -7.00 1.01 1.50
C ALA A 195 -6.93 2.25 2.39
N LEU A 196 -5.72 2.67 2.70
CA LEU A 196 -5.48 3.99 3.24
C LEU A 196 -5.83 5.03 2.16
N VAL A 197 -6.63 6.01 2.52
CA VAL A 197 -6.82 7.21 1.71
C VAL A 197 -5.99 8.34 2.36
N PRO A 198 -5.20 9.09 1.58
CA PRO A 198 -4.42 10.23 2.08
C PRO A 198 -5.30 11.35 2.67
N ALA A 199 -4.67 12.38 3.19
CA ALA A 199 -5.36 13.58 3.65
C ALA A 199 -6.28 14.14 2.57
N PHE A 200 -7.41 14.74 2.96
CA PHE A 200 -8.31 15.39 2.01
C PHE A 200 -7.64 16.61 1.40
N GLY A 201 -7.90 16.87 0.14
CA GLY A 201 -7.32 17.98 -0.60
C GLY A 201 -7.24 17.74 -2.09
N ILE A 202 -6.57 18.65 -2.77
CA ILE A 202 -6.31 18.61 -4.20
C ILE A 202 -4.85 18.19 -4.41
N TYR A 203 -4.65 17.27 -5.34
CA TYR A 203 -3.37 16.63 -5.61
C TYR A 203 -2.99 16.75 -7.08
N ALA A 204 -1.71 16.98 -7.33
CA ALA A 204 -1.09 16.72 -8.62
C ALA A 204 -0.65 15.24 -8.68
N GLY A 205 -0.77 14.64 -9.86
CA GLY A 205 -0.38 13.26 -10.06
C GLY A 205 -0.39 12.81 -11.51
N GLU A 206 -0.44 11.49 -11.72
CA GLU A 206 -0.47 10.88 -13.05
C GLU A 206 -1.41 9.67 -13.08
N ALA A 207 -2.11 9.51 -14.20
CA ALA A 207 -2.84 8.30 -14.54
C ALA A 207 -2.81 8.08 -16.06
N LEU A 208 -2.58 6.87 -16.51
CA LEU A 208 -2.51 6.49 -17.94
C LEU A 208 -1.52 7.32 -18.79
N GLY A 209 -0.46 7.84 -18.17
CA GLY A 209 0.51 8.71 -18.82
C GLY A 209 0.06 10.18 -18.98
N HIS A 210 -1.10 10.55 -18.40
CA HIS A 210 -1.62 11.91 -18.37
C HIS A 210 -1.40 12.54 -17.00
N ARG A 211 -1.08 13.84 -16.97
CA ARG A 211 -1.13 14.64 -15.74
C ARG A 211 -2.55 14.65 -15.19
N VAL A 212 -2.66 14.67 -13.90
CA VAL A 212 -3.95 14.63 -13.20
C VAL A 212 -4.02 15.70 -12.12
N ALA A 213 -5.12 16.43 -12.09
CA ALA A 213 -5.56 17.14 -10.90
C ALA A 213 -6.64 16.28 -10.21
N ALA A 214 -6.34 15.80 -8.99
CA ALA A 214 -7.22 14.89 -8.27
C ALA A 214 -7.74 15.53 -6.99
N SER A 215 -9.04 15.36 -6.71
CA SER A 215 -9.68 15.72 -5.44
C SER A 215 -9.88 14.47 -4.59
N ILE A 216 -9.44 14.52 -3.35
CA ILE A 216 -9.70 13.50 -2.32
C ILE A 216 -10.52 14.15 -1.21
N GLY A 217 -11.74 13.70 -1.00
CA GLY A 217 -12.65 14.26 -0.03
C GLY A 217 -13.75 13.30 0.42
N VAL A 218 -14.84 13.84 0.94
CA VAL A 218 -16.04 13.11 1.32
C VAL A 218 -17.26 13.63 0.54
N ASN A 219 -18.19 12.75 0.24
CA ASN A 219 -19.45 13.16 -0.36
C ASN A 219 -20.44 13.57 0.73
N PRO A 220 -20.82 14.87 0.85
CA PRO A 220 -21.75 15.32 1.87
C PRO A 220 -23.19 14.83 1.66
N HIS A 221 -23.57 14.39 0.43
CA HIS A 221 -24.93 13.99 0.08
C HIS A 221 -25.33 12.58 0.58
N TYR A 222 -24.37 11.72 0.95
CA TYR A 222 -24.63 10.35 1.45
C TYR A 222 -24.26 10.17 2.93
N GLY A 223 -24.58 11.12 3.79
CA GLY A 223 -24.30 11.00 5.22
C GLY A 223 -22.84 11.23 5.62
N GLY A 224 -22.00 11.75 4.74
CA GLY A 224 -20.66 12.26 5.06
C GLY A 224 -19.58 11.23 5.35
N SER A 225 -19.82 9.93 5.12
CA SER A 225 -18.85 8.87 5.42
C SER A 225 -18.18 8.26 4.18
N GLU A 226 -18.71 8.45 3.00
CA GLU A 226 -18.19 7.86 1.79
C GLU A 226 -17.06 8.72 1.21
N ARG A 227 -15.87 8.14 1.12
CA ARG A 227 -14.68 8.79 0.59
C ARG A 227 -14.79 8.85 -0.93
N ARG A 228 -14.52 10.02 -1.48
CA ARG A 228 -14.59 10.30 -2.91
C ARG A 228 -13.20 10.66 -3.43
N ILE A 229 -12.83 10.06 -4.54
CA ILE A 229 -11.62 10.39 -5.29
C ILE A 229 -12.03 10.70 -6.70
N GLU A 230 -11.84 11.94 -7.10
CA GLU A 230 -12.13 12.42 -8.45
C GLU A 230 -10.85 12.83 -9.14
N ALA A 231 -10.58 12.28 -10.31
CA ALA A 231 -9.39 12.53 -11.08
C ALA A 231 -9.76 13.21 -12.42
N PHE A 232 -9.31 14.43 -12.64
CA PHE A 232 -9.33 15.09 -13.92
C PHE A 232 -8.02 14.79 -14.64
N LEU A 233 -8.09 13.98 -15.72
CA LEU A 233 -6.96 13.66 -16.57
C LEU A 233 -6.81 14.76 -17.63
N LEU A 234 -5.68 15.45 -17.62
CA LEU A 234 -5.39 16.52 -18.56
C LEU A 234 -5.15 15.94 -19.96
N ASP A 235 -5.67 16.60 -20.97
CA ASP A 235 -5.53 16.22 -22.38
C ASP A 235 -5.99 14.77 -22.70
N PHE A 236 -6.86 14.21 -21.85
CA PHE A 236 -7.43 12.89 -22.06
C PHE A 236 -8.80 12.98 -22.71
N THR A 237 -9.01 12.17 -23.74
CA THR A 237 -10.31 11.97 -24.38
C THR A 237 -10.61 10.48 -24.43
N GLY A 238 -11.70 10.06 -23.81
CA GLY A 238 -12.08 8.65 -23.77
C GLY A 238 -13.15 8.36 -22.72
N ASP A 239 -13.57 7.13 -22.68
CA ASP A 239 -14.46 6.59 -21.65
C ASP A 239 -13.67 5.63 -20.75
N LEU A 240 -13.75 5.85 -19.45
CA LEU A 240 -13.05 5.06 -18.43
C LEU A 240 -14.02 4.30 -17.52
N TYR A 241 -15.33 4.40 -17.74
CA TYR A 241 -16.30 3.74 -16.87
C TYR A 241 -16.15 2.23 -16.86
N GLY A 242 -16.03 1.66 -15.66
CA GLY A 242 -15.82 0.25 -15.45
C GLY A 242 -14.35 -0.18 -15.50
N ASP A 243 -13.45 0.66 -16.00
CA ASP A 243 -12.03 0.38 -16.04
C ASP A 243 -11.38 0.57 -14.65
N ARG A 244 -10.33 -0.19 -14.38
CA ARG A 244 -9.48 0.02 -13.21
C ARG A 244 -8.47 1.11 -13.51
N LEU A 245 -8.56 2.22 -12.81
CA LEU A 245 -7.63 3.33 -12.93
C LEU A 245 -6.61 3.28 -11.79
N ARG A 246 -5.34 3.48 -12.14
CA ARG A 246 -4.22 3.66 -11.24
C ARG A 246 -3.85 5.14 -11.23
N LEU A 247 -3.98 5.78 -10.07
CA LEU A 247 -3.67 7.18 -9.85
C LEU A 247 -2.44 7.29 -8.95
N GLU A 248 -1.36 7.84 -9.46
CA GLU A 248 -0.18 8.22 -8.69
C GLU A 248 -0.37 9.60 -8.11
N LEU A 249 -0.07 9.78 -6.84
CA LEU A 249 -0.15 11.06 -6.14
C LEU A 249 1.26 11.58 -5.89
N TRP A 250 1.58 12.74 -6.46
CA TRP A 250 2.91 13.32 -6.40
C TRP A 250 3.04 14.40 -5.34
N GLU A 251 2.06 15.32 -5.31
CA GLU A 251 2.04 16.46 -4.42
C GLU A 251 0.62 16.82 -4.02
N ARG A 252 0.42 17.25 -2.77
CA ARG A 252 -0.82 17.88 -2.30
C ARG A 252 -0.72 19.36 -2.54
N LEU A 253 -1.44 19.85 -3.53
CA LEU A 253 -1.43 21.26 -3.93
C LEU A 253 -2.06 22.17 -2.87
N ARG A 254 -3.18 21.71 -2.27
CA ARG A 254 -3.90 22.47 -1.25
C ARG A 254 -4.92 21.61 -0.49
N GLU A 255 -5.47 22.15 0.57
CA GLU A 255 -6.64 21.61 1.29
C GLU A 255 -7.93 21.84 0.51
N GLU A 256 -8.97 21.04 0.83
CA GLU A 256 -10.32 21.35 0.37
C GLU A 256 -10.80 22.65 1.00
N ARG A 257 -11.60 23.39 0.25
CA ARG A 257 -12.26 24.62 0.72
C ARG A 257 -13.63 24.79 0.10
N ALA A 258 -14.52 25.47 0.80
CA ALA A 258 -15.79 25.91 0.25
C ALA A 258 -15.61 27.18 -0.59
N PHE A 259 -16.46 27.34 -1.61
CA PHE A 259 -16.47 28.51 -2.49
C PHE A 259 -17.76 29.27 -2.34
N ALA A 260 -17.69 30.58 -2.49
CA ALA A 260 -18.85 31.46 -2.37
C ALA A 260 -19.73 31.47 -3.65
N SER A 261 -19.12 31.18 -4.81
CA SER A 261 -19.78 31.12 -6.09
C SER A 261 -19.23 29.99 -6.97
N GLU A 262 -19.97 29.63 -8.02
CA GLU A 262 -19.52 28.69 -9.04
C GLU A 262 -18.32 29.25 -9.83
N ASP A 263 -18.31 30.54 -10.11
CA ASP A 263 -17.19 31.19 -10.80
C ASP A 263 -15.89 31.09 -10.01
N ASP A 264 -15.94 31.28 -8.68
CA ASP A 264 -14.79 31.10 -7.81
C ASP A 264 -14.28 29.64 -7.81
N LEU A 265 -15.21 28.69 -7.83
CA LEU A 265 -14.87 27.26 -7.92
C LEU A 265 -14.18 26.96 -9.25
N VAL A 266 -14.74 27.40 -10.38
CA VAL A 266 -14.19 27.20 -11.73
C VAL A 266 -12.80 27.82 -11.85
N ALA A 267 -12.62 29.05 -11.37
CA ALA A 267 -11.33 29.73 -11.37
C ALA A 267 -10.28 28.97 -10.56
N GLN A 268 -10.68 28.42 -9.41
CA GLN A 268 -9.75 27.63 -8.59
C GLN A 268 -9.42 26.29 -9.24
N ILE A 269 -10.38 25.59 -9.84
CA ILE A 269 -10.10 24.32 -10.56
C ILE A 269 -9.11 24.60 -11.70
N ALA A 270 -9.26 25.69 -12.44
CA ALA A 270 -8.32 26.07 -13.50
C ALA A 270 -6.89 26.29 -12.94
N ALA A 271 -6.77 26.98 -11.81
CA ALA A 271 -5.47 27.17 -11.13
C ALA A 271 -4.87 25.85 -10.62
N ASP A 272 -5.69 24.93 -10.11
CA ASP A 272 -5.24 23.61 -9.66
C ASP A 272 -4.75 22.76 -10.86
N VAL A 273 -5.42 22.84 -11.99
CA VAL A 273 -5.03 22.17 -13.25
C VAL A 273 -3.70 22.73 -13.75
N GLU A 274 -3.51 24.06 -13.75
CA GLU A 274 -2.24 24.69 -14.11
C GLU A 274 -1.10 24.25 -13.19
N ALA A 275 -1.35 24.21 -11.87
CA ALA A 275 -0.38 23.73 -10.90
C ALA A 275 -0.06 22.24 -11.10
N ALA A 276 -1.00 21.41 -11.51
CA ALA A 276 -0.77 19.98 -11.78
C ALA A 276 0.01 19.74 -13.09
N GLN A 277 0.07 20.72 -14.00
CA GLN A 277 0.86 20.65 -15.23
C GLN A 277 2.35 20.93 -14.98
N ALA A 278 2.66 21.76 -13.98
CA ALA A 278 4.03 22.16 -13.66
C ALA A 278 4.85 20.99 -13.09
#